data_45c12ddede5cf830c5efc2accd9090a3
#
_entry.id   45c12ddede5cf830c5efc2accd9090a3
#
_cell.length_a   1.000
_cell.length_b   1.000
_cell.length_c   1.000
_cell.angle_alpha   90.00
_cell.angle_beta   90.00
_cell.angle_gamma   90.00
#
_symmetry.space_group_name_H-M   'P 1'
#
loop_
_entity.id
_entity.type
_entity.pdbx_description
1 polymer ?
#
loop_
_entity_poly.entity_id
_entity_poly.type
_entity_poly.pdbx_seq_one_letter_code
_entity_poly.pdbx_strand_id
1 'polypeptide(L)'
;MPRRYSYPENLLSAMHLNEETQRMISYDALTDDQRKGLEYALSALSEREQIVLRGHFIEGIGCKAIGLRYNLSESRTRNIIRDALRWLHKNPAWLYYITDGFEARTAYLRQQFQTEERIYRERCGITSPAHLYDQGLEALHLPAKCYNPLSRNDVKTVREVLIFLCSSAQIRNFGALSRAALREYFVRENLLPADGALPCCNAEAPRLDLEVQVFRTLNTHS
;
A
#
# COMPACT_ATOMS: atom_id res chain seq x y z
N MET A 1 22.74 33.92 0.19
CA MET A 1 21.44 33.60 -0.43
C MET A 1 21.08 32.18 0.00
N PRO A 2 19.85 31.92 0.51
CA PRO A 2 19.45 30.55 0.83
C PRO A 2 19.49 29.71 -0.46
N ARG A 3 20.10 28.51 -0.40
CA ARG A 3 20.08 27.54 -1.51
C ARG A 3 18.61 27.24 -1.85
N ARG A 4 18.20 27.53 -3.07
CA ARG A 4 16.92 27.05 -3.59
C ARG A 4 17.12 25.58 -3.92
N TYR A 5 16.62 24.72 -3.06
CA TYR A 5 16.57 23.29 -3.31
C TYR A 5 15.67 23.01 -4.51
N SER A 6 16.13 22.16 -5.42
CA SER A 6 15.31 21.62 -6.51
C SER A 6 14.53 20.39 -6.03
N TYR A 7 13.57 19.92 -6.83
CA TYR A 7 12.93 18.64 -6.57
C TYR A 7 13.95 17.49 -6.75
N PRO A 8 14.00 16.47 -5.88
CA PRO A 8 13.09 16.21 -4.75
C PRO A 8 13.50 16.84 -3.40
N GLU A 9 14.63 17.51 -3.29
CA GLU A 9 15.18 18.07 -2.05
C GLU A 9 14.23 19.04 -1.35
N ASN A 10 13.57 19.92 -2.12
CA ASN A 10 12.63 20.89 -1.60
C ASN A 10 11.41 20.22 -0.95
N LEU A 11 10.91 19.13 -1.53
CA LEU A 11 9.81 18.34 -0.99
C LEU A 11 10.22 17.62 0.29
N LEU A 12 11.34 16.90 0.26
CA LEU A 12 11.85 16.14 1.41
C LEU A 12 12.18 17.07 2.59
N SER A 13 12.76 18.24 2.32
CA SER A 13 12.99 19.27 3.34
C SER A 13 11.69 19.78 3.95
N ALA A 14 10.64 19.95 3.16
CA ALA A 14 9.32 20.39 3.64
C ALA A 14 8.54 19.32 4.44
N MET A 15 8.93 18.05 4.33
CA MET A 15 8.33 16.96 5.11
C MET A 15 8.76 16.97 6.58
N HIS A 16 9.79 17.74 6.95
CA HIS A 16 10.32 17.81 8.32
C HIS A 16 10.59 16.43 8.93
N LEU A 17 11.31 15.59 8.19
CA LEU A 17 11.67 14.24 8.61
C LEU A 17 12.53 14.29 9.89
N ASN A 18 12.42 13.28 10.74
CA ASN A 18 13.26 13.17 11.93
C ASN A 18 14.74 12.96 11.56
N GLU A 19 15.65 13.21 12.51
CA GLU A 19 17.11 13.13 12.26
C GLU A 19 17.55 11.74 11.78
N GLU A 20 16.93 10.67 12.27
CA GLU A 20 17.24 9.31 11.89
C GLU A 20 16.90 9.07 10.41
N THR A 21 15.69 9.43 9.99
CA THR A 21 15.27 9.35 8.60
C THR A 21 16.11 10.25 7.69
N GLN A 22 16.46 11.45 8.18
CA GLN A 22 17.34 12.36 7.43
C GLN A 22 18.75 11.80 7.20
N ARG A 23 19.28 11.00 8.12
CA ARG A 23 20.58 10.33 7.94
C ARG A 23 20.53 9.20 6.91
N MET A 24 19.37 8.59 6.71
CA MET A 24 19.17 7.51 5.73
C MET A 24 18.95 8.02 4.31
N ILE A 25 18.63 9.31 4.15
CA ILE A 25 18.35 9.93 2.85
C ILE A 25 19.39 11.02 2.59
N SER A 26 20.23 10.83 1.57
CA SER A 26 21.00 11.94 1.02
C SER A 26 20.10 12.76 0.11
N TYR A 27 19.66 13.94 0.55
CA TYR A 27 18.78 14.80 -0.24
C TYR A 27 19.36 15.16 -1.61
N ASP A 28 20.68 15.31 -1.68
CA ASP A 28 21.42 15.69 -2.89
C ASP A 28 21.61 14.50 -3.87
N ALA A 29 21.36 13.27 -3.42
CA ALA A 29 21.70 12.07 -4.19
C ALA A 29 20.79 10.87 -3.86
N LEU A 30 19.48 11.02 -4.02
CA LEU A 30 18.57 9.86 -3.99
C LEU A 30 19.00 8.87 -5.07
N THR A 31 19.08 7.60 -4.71
CA THR A 31 19.22 6.52 -5.69
C THR A 31 17.98 6.45 -6.59
N ASP A 32 18.08 5.83 -7.74
CA ASP A 32 16.94 5.65 -8.63
C ASP A 32 15.82 4.85 -7.96
N ASP A 33 16.18 3.89 -7.11
CA ASP A 33 15.20 3.10 -6.35
C ASP A 33 14.50 3.93 -5.27
N GLN A 34 15.23 4.81 -4.59
CA GLN A 34 14.63 5.77 -3.65
C GLN A 34 13.73 6.80 -4.35
N ARG A 35 14.08 7.22 -5.58
CA ARG A 35 13.21 8.07 -6.41
C ARG A 35 11.90 7.36 -6.78
N LYS A 36 11.98 6.10 -7.20
CA LYS A 36 10.78 5.27 -7.41
C LYS A 36 9.95 5.16 -6.13
N GLY A 37 10.59 4.94 -4.98
CA GLY A 37 9.94 4.89 -3.69
C GLY A 37 9.22 6.20 -3.33
N LEU A 38 9.82 7.35 -3.60
CA LEU A 38 9.19 8.65 -3.41
C LEU A 38 7.96 8.83 -4.31
N GLU A 39 8.08 8.56 -5.61
CA GLU A 39 6.94 8.63 -6.54
C GLU A 39 5.81 7.69 -6.12
N TYR A 40 6.16 6.50 -5.66
CA TYR A 40 5.19 5.54 -5.14
C TYR A 40 4.48 6.06 -3.88
N ALA A 41 5.21 6.61 -2.91
CA ALA A 41 4.63 7.23 -1.72
C ALA A 41 3.69 8.39 -2.09
N LEU A 42 4.06 9.21 -3.07
CA LEU A 42 3.22 10.30 -3.56
C LEU A 42 1.95 9.78 -4.26
N SER A 43 2.00 8.63 -4.93
CA SER A 43 0.83 8.03 -5.59
C SER A 43 -0.26 7.59 -4.60
N ALA A 44 0.06 7.41 -3.32
CA ALA A 44 -0.91 7.11 -2.27
C ALA A 44 -1.80 8.30 -1.87
N LEU A 45 -1.40 9.50 -2.24
CA LEU A 45 -2.19 10.71 -2.02
C LEU A 45 -3.36 10.78 -3.03
N SER A 46 -4.39 11.53 -2.67
CA SER A 46 -5.47 11.81 -3.63
C SER A 46 -4.94 12.54 -4.87
N GLU A 47 -5.59 12.35 -6.02
CA GLU A 47 -5.23 13.02 -7.27
C GLU A 47 -5.06 14.54 -7.10
N ARG A 48 -5.96 15.16 -6.34
CA ARG A 48 -5.90 16.59 -6.05
C ARG A 48 -4.66 16.99 -5.27
N GLU A 49 -4.25 16.21 -4.28
CA GLU A 49 -3.03 16.44 -3.50
C GLU A 49 -1.79 16.26 -4.37
N GLN A 50 -1.76 15.21 -5.20
CA GLN A 50 -0.67 14.97 -6.14
C GLN A 50 -0.48 16.13 -7.11
N ILE A 51 -1.56 16.63 -7.72
CA ILE A 51 -1.53 17.77 -8.65
C ILE A 51 -0.98 19.01 -7.97
N VAL A 52 -1.45 19.32 -6.76
CA VAL A 52 -1.02 20.50 -6.01
C VAL A 52 0.45 20.39 -5.59
N LEU A 53 0.88 19.23 -5.10
CA LEU A 53 2.28 19.00 -4.73
C LEU A 53 3.22 19.07 -5.94
N ARG A 54 2.85 18.47 -7.08
CA ARG A 54 3.63 18.56 -8.33
C ARG A 54 3.77 19.99 -8.80
N GLY A 55 2.68 20.75 -8.84
CA GLY A 55 2.71 22.16 -9.20
C GLY A 55 3.62 22.97 -8.29
N HIS A 56 3.61 22.72 -7.00
CA HIS A 56 4.40 23.49 -6.04
C HIS A 56 5.89 23.10 -6.02
N PHE A 57 6.19 21.80 -5.92
CA PHE A 57 7.56 21.32 -5.68
C PHE A 57 8.33 20.99 -6.98
N ILE A 58 7.65 20.55 -8.03
CA ILE A 58 8.29 20.21 -9.31
C ILE A 58 8.26 21.40 -10.28
N GLU A 59 7.08 21.99 -10.49
CA GLU A 59 6.92 23.11 -11.42
C GLU A 59 7.32 24.47 -10.80
N GLY A 60 7.52 24.53 -9.48
CA GLY A 60 7.90 25.75 -8.76
C GLY A 60 6.82 26.83 -8.72
N ILE A 61 5.56 26.46 -8.93
CA ILE A 61 4.42 27.40 -8.99
C ILE A 61 3.99 27.80 -7.58
N GLY A 62 3.76 29.11 -7.39
CA GLY A 62 3.26 29.62 -6.11
C GLY A 62 1.80 29.24 -5.83
N CYS A 63 1.45 29.11 -4.55
CA CYS A 63 0.10 28.69 -4.10
C CYS A 63 -1.05 29.49 -4.72
N LYS A 64 -0.86 30.80 -4.92
CA LYS A 64 -1.84 31.67 -5.57
C LYS A 64 -2.09 31.27 -7.03
N ALA A 65 -1.03 30.98 -7.78
CA ALA A 65 -1.14 30.61 -9.20
C ALA A 65 -1.72 29.18 -9.35
N ILE A 66 -1.33 28.24 -8.48
CA ILE A 66 -1.96 26.92 -8.42
C ILE A 66 -3.45 27.06 -8.10
N GLY A 67 -3.79 27.89 -7.12
CA GLY A 67 -5.18 28.16 -6.77
C GLY A 67 -6.01 28.64 -7.94
N LEU A 68 -5.50 29.61 -8.71
CA LEU A 68 -6.15 30.10 -9.93
C LEU A 68 -6.33 29.01 -10.97
N ARG A 69 -5.30 28.18 -11.20
CA ARG A 69 -5.32 27.09 -12.20
C ARG A 69 -6.37 26.03 -11.91
N TYR A 70 -6.61 25.72 -10.61
CA TYR A 70 -7.49 24.63 -10.19
C TYR A 70 -8.74 25.09 -9.43
N ASN A 71 -9.09 26.36 -9.57
CA ASN A 71 -10.25 26.98 -8.92
C ASN A 71 -10.25 26.77 -7.38
N LEU A 72 -9.13 27.06 -6.76
CA LEU A 72 -8.91 27.00 -5.31
C LEU A 72 -8.47 28.38 -4.79
N SER A 73 -8.81 28.68 -3.53
CA SER A 73 -8.20 29.81 -2.86
C SER A 73 -6.73 29.50 -2.53
N GLU A 74 -5.90 30.53 -2.43
CA GLU A 74 -4.50 30.41 -2.02
C GLU A 74 -4.38 29.71 -0.63
N SER A 75 -5.25 30.07 0.30
CA SER A 75 -5.30 29.45 1.62
C SER A 75 -5.64 27.94 1.53
N ARG A 76 -6.59 27.56 0.68
CA ARG A 76 -6.94 26.15 0.46
C ARG A 76 -5.79 25.36 -0.15
N THR A 77 -5.08 25.96 -1.10
CA THR A 77 -3.89 25.36 -1.72
C THR A 77 -2.80 25.10 -0.67
N ARG A 78 -2.49 26.08 0.18
CA ARG A 78 -1.53 25.91 1.29
C ARG A 78 -1.96 24.80 2.27
N ASN A 79 -3.25 24.73 2.58
CA ASN A 79 -3.77 23.70 3.47
C ASN A 79 -3.61 22.29 2.84
N ILE A 80 -3.90 22.13 1.54
CA ILE A 80 -3.72 20.85 0.84
C ILE A 80 -2.25 20.41 0.91
N ILE A 81 -1.30 21.29 0.62
CA ILE A 81 0.13 20.99 0.71
C ILE A 81 0.50 20.53 2.12
N ARG A 82 0.14 21.33 3.13
CA ARG A 82 0.45 21.03 4.53
C ARG A 82 -0.15 19.70 4.99
N ASP A 83 -1.39 19.43 4.61
CA ASP A 83 -2.11 18.24 5.07
C ASP A 83 -1.57 16.99 4.37
N ALA A 84 -1.21 17.06 3.08
CA ALA A 84 -0.56 15.99 2.35
C ALA A 84 0.84 15.65 2.92
N LEU A 85 1.68 16.66 3.18
CA LEU A 85 2.99 16.45 3.81
C LEU A 85 2.87 15.86 5.21
N ARG A 86 1.90 16.34 6.00
CA ARG A 86 1.62 15.80 7.33
C ARG A 86 1.15 14.36 7.26
N TRP A 87 0.33 14.01 6.28
CA TRP A 87 -0.13 12.65 6.09
C TRP A 87 1.04 11.71 5.77
N LEU A 88 1.91 12.07 4.83
CA LEU A 88 3.12 11.32 4.51
C LEU A 88 4.02 11.14 5.75
N HIS A 89 4.25 12.23 6.50
CA HIS A 89 5.06 12.19 7.70
C HIS A 89 4.50 11.26 8.79
N LYS A 90 3.17 11.21 8.94
CA LYS A 90 2.49 10.38 9.96
C LYS A 90 2.35 8.91 9.57
N ASN A 91 2.66 8.54 8.34
CA ASN A 91 2.54 7.18 7.85
C ASN A 91 3.93 6.59 7.54
N PRO A 92 4.61 6.01 8.55
CA PRO A 92 5.99 5.53 8.41
C PRO A 92 6.16 4.49 7.29
N ALA A 93 5.10 3.71 7.00
CA ALA A 93 5.12 2.73 5.93
C ALA A 93 5.53 3.34 4.58
N TRP A 94 5.07 4.56 4.26
CA TRP A 94 5.44 5.27 3.05
C TRP A 94 6.85 5.84 3.10
N LEU A 95 7.30 6.28 4.29
CA LEU A 95 8.67 6.77 4.47
C LEU A 95 9.70 5.68 4.19
N TYR A 96 9.42 4.44 4.56
CA TYR A 96 10.33 3.32 4.27
C TYR A 96 10.55 3.09 2.77
N TYR A 97 9.59 3.40 1.91
CA TYR A 97 9.82 3.35 0.47
C TYR A 97 10.81 4.41 0.00
N ILE A 98 10.84 5.55 0.66
CA ILE A 98 11.77 6.64 0.34
C ILE A 98 13.16 6.33 0.91
N THR A 99 13.26 5.80 2.14
CA THR A 99 14.55 5.51 2.80
C THR A 99 15.24 4.30 2.22
N ASP A 100 14.51 3.20 2.10
CA ASP A 100 15.05 1.90 1.70
C ASP A 100 15.12 1.79 0.16
N GLY A 101 14.22 2.46 -0.54
CA GLY A 101 13.96 2.30 -1.96
C GLY A 101 12.74 1.41 -2.23
N PHE A 102 12.17 1.54 -3.42
CA PHE A 102 10.95 0.82 -3.83
C PHE A 102 11.16 -0.69 -3.91
N GLU A 103 12.19 -1.13 -4.63
CA GLU A 103 12.46 -2.55 -4.84
C GLU A 103 12.91 -3.23 -3.54
N ALA A 104 13.80 -2.58 -2.78
CA ALA A 104 14.30 -3.11 -1.52
C ALA A 104 13.15 -3.24 -0.50
N ARG A 105 12.31 -2.22 -0.37
CA ARG A 105 11.16 -2.27 0.55
C ARG A 105 10.14 -3.31 0.13
N THR A 106 9.85 -3.40 -1.16
CA THR A 106 8.94 -4.43 -1.71
C THR A 106 9.45 -5.84 -1.46
N ALA A 107 10.75 -6.08 -1.70
CA ALA A 107 11.37 -7.38 -1.44
C ALA A 107 11.31 -7.75 0.05
N TYR A 108 11.62 -6.79 0.94
CA TYR A 108 11.51 -6.98 2.37
C TYR A 108 10.10 -7.36 2.81
N LEU A 109 9.08 -6.62 2.38
CA LEU A 109 7.68 -6.90 2.72
C LEU A 109 7.22 -8.26 2.20
N ARG A 110 7.63 -8.63 0.98
CA ARG A 110 7.35 -9.95 0.40
C ARG A 110 7.96 -11.08 1.24
N GLN A 111 9.21 -10.91 1.68
CA GLN A 111 9.88 -11.88 2.54
C GLN A 111 9.21 -12.01 3.91
N GLN A 112 8.84 -10.88 4.53
CA GLN A 112 8.11 -10.86 5.80
C GLN A 112 6.78 -11.60 5.67
N PHE A 113 6.01 -11.29 4.64
CA PHE A 113 4.73 -11.95 4.39
C PHE A 113 4.87 -13.48 4.21
N GLN A 114 5.85 -13.93 3.43
CA GLN A 114 6.12 -15.36 3.23
C GLN A 114 6.50 -16.05 4.55
N THR A 115 7.26 -15.36 5.40
CA THR A 115 7.67 -15.88 6.71
C THR A 115 6.47 -16.02 7.66
N GLU A 116 5.63 -15.00 7.74
CA GLU A 116 4.42 -15.00 8.56
C GLU A 116 3.42 -16.06 8.09
N GLU A 117 3.25 -16.19 6.77
CA GLU A 117 2.41 -17.24 6.19
C GLU A 117 2.92 -18.65 6.57
N ARG A 118 4.22 -18.87 6.46
CA ARG A 118 4.81 -20.16 6.84
C ARG A 118 4.56 -20.48 8.31
N ILE A 119 4.84 -19.54 9.23
CA ILE A 119 4.62 -19.70 10.66
C ILE A 119 3.14 -19.97 10.95
N TYR A 120 2.24 -19.24 10.29
CA TYR A 120 0.81 -19.43 10.45
C TYR A 120 0.38 -20.83 10.00
N ARG A 121 0.82 -21.29 8.84
CA ARG A 121 0.50 -22.61 8.30
C ARG A 121 0.97 -23.72 9.22
N GLU A 122 2.21 -23.64 9.72
CA GLU A 122 2.78 -24.58 10.67
C GLU A 122 1.95 -24.64 11.96
N ARG A 123 1.60 -23.46 12.53
CA ARG A 123 0.80 -23.36 13.76
C ARG A 123 -0.61 -23.93 13.60
N CYS A 124 -1.23 -23.71 12.46
CA CYS A 124 -2.60 -24.14 12.18
C CYS A 124 -2.68 -25.54 11.57
N GLY A 125 -1.57 -26.24 11.38
CA GLY A 125 -1.55 -27.58 10.79
C GLY A 125 -2.04 -27.63 9.34
N ILE A 126 -1.88 -26.53 8.58
CA ILE A 126 -2.29 -26.45 7.17
C ILE A 126 -1.32 -27.27 6.32
N THR A 127 -1.81 -28.36 5.72
CA THR A 127 -1.01 -29.29 4.95
C THR A 127 -1.02 -29.03 3.44
N SER A 128 -1.87 -28.11 2.94
CA SER A 128 -1.91 -27.76 1.53
C SER A 128 -0.54 -27.24 1.05
N PRO A 129 -0.11 -27.58 -0.18
CA PRO A 129 1.18 -27.10 -0.70
C PRO A 129 1.25 -25.58 -0.77
N ALA A 130 2.40 -24.99 -0.39
CA ALA A 130 2.57 -23.53 -0.38
C ALA A 130 2.36 -22.89 -1.75
N HIS A 131 2.74 -23.58 -2.84
CA HIS A 131 2.56 -23.08 -4.19
C HIS A 131 1.10 -22.85 -4.61
N LEU A 132 0.13 -23.46 -3.91
CA LEU A 132 -1.29 -23.22 -4.18
C LEU A 132 -1.68 -21.76 -3.90
N TYR A 133 -0.99 -21.10 -2.98
CA TYR A 133 -1.29 -19.69 -2.66
C TYR A 133 -0.86 -18.72 -3.77
N ASP A 134 0.07 -19.14 -4.61
CA ASP A 134 0.54 -18.34 -5.76
C ASP A 134 -0.25 -18.62 -7.05
N GLN A 135 -1.19 -19.58 -7.02
CA GLN A 135 -2.06 -19.86 -8.14
C GLN A 135 -3.11 -18.76 -8.36
N GLY A 136 -3.55 -18.63 -9.62
CA GLY A 136 -4.63 -17.73 -9.98
C GLY A 136 -5.98 -18.16 -9.36
N LEU A 137 -6.92 -17.22 -9.28
CA LEU A 137 -8.27 -17.47 -8.76
C LEU A 137 -9.01 -18.57 -9.51
N GLU A 138 -8.66 -18.77 -10.78
CA GLU A 138 -9.24 -19.80 -11.66
C GLU A 138 -9.04 -21.21 -11.11
N ALA A 139 -7.91 -21.44 -10.45
CA ALA A 139 -7.58 -22.72 -9.82
C ALA A 139 -8.50 -23.10 -8.66
N LEU A 140 -9.18 -22.12 -8.07
CA LEU A 140 -10.07 -22.34 -6.92
C LEU A 140 -11.48 -22.78 -7.33
N HIS A 141 -11.86 -22.68 -8.61
CA HIS A 141 -13.24 -22.97 -9.07
C HIS A 141 -14.33 -22.30 -8.23
N LEU A 142 -14.10 -21.06 -7.82
CA LEU A 142 -15.01 -20.31 -6.96
C LEU A 142 -16.38 -20.11 -7.63
N PRO A 143 -17.48 -20.09 -6.85
CA PRO A 143 -18.77 -19.66 -7.36
C PRO A 143 -18.70 -18.26 -7.97
N ALA A 144 -19.40 -18.01 -9.08
CA ALA A 144 -19.38 -16.72 -9.78
C ALA A 144 -19.66 -15.51 -8.87
N LYS A 145 -20.51 -15.68 -7.86
CA LYS A 145 -20.80 -14.64 -6.84
C LYS A 145 -19.59 -14.24 -6.00
N CYS A 146 -18.58 -15.12 -5.86
CA CYS A 146 -17.32 -14.84 -5.17
C CYS A 146 -16.25 -14.43 -6.17
N TYR A 147 -16.10 -15.15 -7.27
CA TYR A 147 -15.11 -14.92 -8.30
C TYR A 147 -15.21 -13.52 -8.94
N ASN A 148 -16.39 -13.18 -9.47
CA ASN A 148 -16.56 -11.94 -10.23
C ASN A 148 -16.24 -10.66 -9.44
N PRO A 149 -16.67 -10.48 -8.17
CA PRO A 149 -16.28 -9.30 -7.41
C PRO A 149 -14.80 -9.25 -7.07
N LEU A 150 -14.16 -10.39 -6.79
CA LEU A 150 -12.73 -10.46 -6.50
C LEU A 150 -11.92 -10.08 -7.74
N SER A 151 -12.18 -10.71 -8.89
CA SER A 151 -11.51 -10.44 -10.15
C SER A 151 -11.65 -8.98 -10.62
N ARG A 152 -12.85 -8.37 -10.46
CA ARG A 152 -13.09 -6.94 -10.79
C ARG A 152 -12.34 -5.97 -9.88
N ASN A 153 -11.84 -6.40 -8.74
CA ASN A 153 -11.05 -5.61 -7.79
C ASN A 153 -9.58 -6.05 -7.77
N ASP A 154 -9.10 -6.61 -8.89
CA ASP A 154 -7.71 -7.02 -9.10
C ASP A 154 -7.16 -8.02 -8.07
N VAL A 155 -8.04 -8.76 -7.39
CA VAL A 155 -7.64 -9.91 -6.58
C VAL A 155 -7.44 -11.08 -7.52
N LYS A 156 -6.19 -11.47 -7.76
CA LYS A 156 -5.80 -12.40 -8.85
C LYS A 156 -5.33 -13.76 -8.34
N THR A 157 -4.81 -13.83 -7.12
CA THR A 157 -4.21 -15.06 -6.57
C THR A 157 -4.94 -15.54 -5.32
N VAL A 158 -4.74 -16.82 -4.99
CA VAL A 158 -5.24 -17.42 -3.74
C VAL A 158 -4.70 -16.66 -2.52
N ARG A 159 -3.43 -16.27 -2.56
CA ARG A 159 -2.79 -15.47 -1.50
C ARG A 159 -3.48 -14.13 -1.30
N GLU A 160 -3.80 -13.43 -2.37
CA GLU A 160 -4.52 -12.15 -2.29
C GLU A 160 -5.92 -12.29 -1.73
N VAL A 161 -6.60 -13.42 -2.01
CA VAL A 161 -7.90 -13.73 -1.38
C VAL A 161 -7.75 -13.92 0.11
N LEU A 162 -6.71 -14.64 0.56
CA LEU A 162 -6.44 -14.83 2.00
C LEU A 162 -6.19 -13.47 2.67
N ILE A 163 -5.34 -12.65 2.07
CA ILE A 163 -5.07 -11.29 2.52
C ILE A 163 -6.38 -10.45 2.58
N PHE A 164 -7.22 -10.53 1.54
CA PHE A 164 -8.51 -9.86 1.54
C PHE A 164 -9.43 -10.34 2.67
N LEU A 165 -9.48 -11.63 2.97
CA LEU A 165 -10.25 -12.18 4.09
C LEU A 165 -9.75 -11.65 5.44
N CYS A 166 -8.45 -11.43 5.58
CA CYS A 166 -7.82 -10.86 6.77
C CYS A 166 -8.04 -9.36 6.92
N SER A 167 -8.30 -8.65 5.82
CA SER A 167 -8.42 -7.20 5.82
C SER A 167 -9.83 -6.72 6.13
N SER A 168 -9.96 -5.47 6.60
CA SER A 168 -11.22 -4.74 6.72
C SER A 168 -11.73 -4.21 5.36
N ALA A 169 -10.99 -4.41 4.27
CA ALA A 169 -11.31 -3.89 2.95
C ALA A 169 -12.70 -4.34 2.50
N GLN A 170 -13.45 -3.40 1.93
CA GLN A 170 -14.78 -3.67 1.39
C GLN A 170 -14.73 -3.68 -0.13
N ILE A 171 -15.26 -4.74 -0.71
CA ILE A 171 -15.44 -4.88 -2.15
C ILE A 171 -16.93 -4.70 -2.47
N ARG A 172 -17.25 -3.89 -3.47
CA ARG A 172 -18.63 -3.70 -3.95
C ARG A 172 -19.25 -5.05 -4.34
N ASN A 173 -20.46 -5.31 -3.86
CA ASN A 173 -21.19 -6.57 -4.05
C ASN A 173 -20.53 -7.80 -3.40
N PHE A 174 -19.67 -7.60 -2.40
CA PHE A 174 -19.04 -8.68 -1.63
C PHE A 174 -19.30 -8.47 -0.12
N GLY A 175 -20.50 -8.82 0.32
CA GLY A 175 -20.92 -8.64 1.70
C GLY A 175 -20.51 -9.79 2.63
N ALA A 176 -21.02 -9.75 3.87
CA ALA A 176 -20.71 -10.72 4.92
C ALA A 176 -20.99 -12.18 4.51
N LEU A 177 -22.10 -12.43 3.82
CA LEU A 177 -22.45 -13.78 3.33
C LEU A 177 -21.45 -14.31 2.30
N SER A 178 -20.96 -13.45 1.40
CA SER A 178 -19.94 -13.85 0.43
C SER A 178 -18.59 -14.12 1.11
N ARG A 179 -18.24 -13.34 2.13
CA ARG A 179 -17.04 -13.59 2.95
C ARG A 179 -17.13 -14.92 3.70
N ALA A 180 -18.30 -15.20 4.32
CA ALA A 180 -18.53 -16.46 5.02
C ALA A 180 -18.40 -17.66 4.06
N ALA A 181 -19.08 -17.61 2.91
CA ALA A 181 -19.02 -18.66 1.90
C ALA A 181 -17.60 -18.87 1.36
N LEU A 182 -16.83 -17.79 1.18
CA LEU A 182 -15.43 -17.88 0.75
C LEU A 182 -14.54 -18.51 1.85
N ARG A 183 -14.78 -18.17 3.12
CA ARG A 183 -14.06 -18.78 4.25
C ARG A 183 -14.36 -20.28 4.36
N GLU A 184 -15.62 -20.68 4.26
CA GLU A 184 -16.03 -22.08 4.25
C GLU A 184 -15.38 -22.85 3.10
N TYR A 185 -15.31 -22.23 1.91
CA TYR A 185 -14.61 -22.79 0.78
C TYR A 185 -13.12 -23.02 1.08
N PHE A 186 -12.44 -22.03 1.67
CA PHE A 186 -11.03 -22.13 2.04
C PHE A 186 -10.74 -23.20 3.09
N VAL A 187 -11.66 -23.38 4.06
CA VAL A 187 -11.59 -24.48 5.03
C VAL A 187 -11.72 -25.84 4.33
N ARG A 188 -12.70 -25.98 3.46
CA ARG A 188 -12.93 -27.22 2.70
C ARG A 188 -11.75 -27.62 1.82
N GLU A 189 -11.11 -26.66 1.17
CA GLU A 189 -9.93 -26.87 0.34
C GLU A 189 -8.62 -26.96 1.17
N ASN A 190 -8.73 -27.00 2.49
CA ASN A 190 -7.59 -27.04 3.43
C ASN A 190 -6.58 -25.88 3.23
N LEU A 191 -7.09 -24.73 2.84
CA LEU A 191 -6.36 -23.46 2.73
C LEU A 191 -6.47 -22.61 4.01
N LEU A 192 -7.43 -22.96 4.87
CA LEU A 192 -7.60 -22.46 6.24
C LEU A 192 -7.77 -23.64 7.21
N PRO A 193 -7.47 -23.46 8.50
CA PRO A 193 -7.73 -24.47 9.53
C PRO A 193 -9.23 -24.75 9.67
N ALA A 194 -9.58 -25.89 10.26
CA ALA A 194 -10.97 -26.36 10.40
C ALA A 194 -11.89 -25.38 11.15
N ASP A 195 -11.36 -24.58 12.07
CA ASP A 195 -12.09 -23.53 12.80
C ASP A 195 -12.25 -22.25 11.94
N GLY A 196 -11.68 -22.20 10.76
CA GLY A 196 -11.69 -21.03 9.86
C GLY A 196 -10.92 -19.84 10.42
N ALA A 197 -10.05 -20.01 11.41
CA ALA A 197 -9.26 -18.93 11.97
C ALA A 197 -8.40 -18.29 10.90
N LEU A 198 -8.38 -16.95 10.89
CA LEU A 198 -7.57 -16.18 9.94
C LEU A 198 -6.21 -15.82 10.55
N PRO A 199 -5.14 -15.72 9.76
CA PRO A 199 -3.79 -15.40 10.27
C PRO A 199 -3.73 -14.09 11.03
N CYS A 200 -4.57 -13.15 10.69
CA CYS A 200 -4.60 -11.79 11.21
C CYS A 200 -5.49 -11.59 12.44
N CYS A 201 -6.02 -12.65 13.05
CA CYS A 201 -6.88 -12.52 14.24
C CYS A 201 -6.12 -12.23 15.55
N ASN A 202 -4.80 -12.07 15.51
CA ASN A 202 -4.01 -11.57 16.64
C ASN A 202 -3.77 -10.06 16.51
N ALA A 203 -3.80 -9.35 17.64
CA ALA A 203 -3.82 -7.88 17.82
C ALA A 203 -2.76 -7.03 17.09
N GLU A 204 -1.96 -7.59 16.21
CA GLU A 204 -1.00 -6.91 15.33
C GLU A 204 -1.55 -6.61 13.91
N ALA A 205 -2.82 -6.89 13.68
CA ALA A 205 -3.52 -6.72 12.41
C ALA A 205 -3.46 -5.33 11.71
N PRO A 206 -3.25 -4.19 12.40
CA PRO A 206 -3.15 -2.89 11.72
C PRO A 206 -2.01 -2.78 10.70
N ARG A 207 -0.96 -3.60 10.85
CA ARG A 207 0.16 -3.60 9.90
C ARG A 207 -0.18 -4.29 8.58
N LEU A 208 -0.95 -5.38 8.64
CA LEU A 208 -1.36 -6.10 7.43
C LEU A 208 -2.28 -5.28 6.54
N ASP A 209 -3.18 -4.46 7.08
CA ASP A 209 -4.10 -3.64 6.29
C ASP A 209 -3.37 -2.60 5.42
N LEU A 210 -2.30 -2.02 5.93
CA LEU A 210 -1.46 -1.08 5.17
C LEU A 210 -0.62 -1.81 4.10
N GLU A 211 -0.07 -2.96 4.44
CA GLU A 211 0.74 -3.79 3.54
C GLU A 211 -0.11 -4.40 2.42
N VAL A 212 -1.37 -4.70 2.68
CA VAL A 212 -2.34 -5.18 1.67
C VAL A 212 -2.69 -4.09 0.64
N GLN A 213 -2.87 -2.85 1.07
CA GLN A 213 -3.09 -1.74 0.13
C GLN A 213 -1.86 -1.52 -0.76
N VAL A 214 -0.67 -1.65 -0.19
CA VAL A 214 0.62 -1.58 -0.89
C VAL A 214 0.76 -2.70 -1.91
N PHE A 215 0.42 -3.94 -1.55
CA PHE A 215 0.46 -5.09 -2.46
C PHE A 215 -0.50 -4.95 -3.66
N ARG A 216 -1.69 -4.39 -3.44
CA ARG A 216 -2.66 -4.11 -4.51
C ARG A 216 -2.14 -3.10 -5.52
N THR A 217 -1.51 -2.03 -5.04
CA THR A 217 -0.97 -0.97 -5.91
C THR A 217 0.24 -1.46 -6.72
N LEU A 218 1.03 -2.40 -6.19
CA LEU A 218 2.17 -3.00 -6.89
C LEU A 218 1.75 -3.88 -8.07
N ASN A 219 0.61 -4.56 -7.97
CA ASN A 219 0.13 -5.45 -9.03
C ASN A 219 -0.68 -4.73 -10.13
N THR A 220 -1.08 -3.48 -9.92
CA THR A 220 -1.80 -2.68 -10.94
C THR A 220 -0.87 -1.98 -11.93
N HIS A 221 0.45 -2.03 -11.72
CA HIS A 221 1.46 -1.35 -12.57
C HIS A 221 2.45 -2.32 -13.25
N SER A 222 2.11 -3.62 -13.30
CA SER A 222 2.92 -4.64 -14.01
C SER A 222 2.34 -4.94 -15.38
#